data_2942b281100be0e89399d4605094ceb0
#
_entry.id   2942b281100be0e89399d4605094ceb0
#
_cell.length_a   1.000
_cell.length_b   1.000
_cell.length_c   1.000
_cell.angle_alpha   90.00
_cell.angle_beta   90.00
_cell.angle_gamma   90.00
#
_symmetry.space_group_name_H-M   'P 1'
#
loop_
_entity.id
_entity.type
_entity.pdbx_description
1 polymer ?
#
loop_
_entity_poly.entity_id
_entity_poly.type
_entity_poly.pdbx_seq_one_letter_code
_entity_poly.pdbx_strand_id
1 'polypeptide(L)'
;MGYSWPGNDRELATTLKRAVLISADGILRPQDIYFDLRRIEADGKINLLRSPSILKAVKSPLFPVIFQSAAAPFFFILLILLFLGPANPSSNVGALFSWAIGWPTMIFGAFIWARFWCSLCPMGAIGHLAKKLLSFNIPFPAFLKQKSDWIIAMSAMFIIWLEIATDLRSSPFNTGLLLLSIMLFAVFFSIVFERQSWCRYLCPLGGMMGVLAKVSPFELRADRNVCASQCSTNECFVGSSSCEGCPFGQMAPSLRSNRFCKLCGNCVKNCPHGAMNLNLRIPGREIWEMRQFGAITSFLVISMYGGLLSELLETGFLYDRFYHLFFDLPEIVVFTLFFTVAILSANALTLVAAMISSQISGETTKENFARYGLALLPLVMTGFMAYHLYYLINMGVYFPIVLWQTFHFSIFERLVITVPPSWTLFAQQTLVLIGSLGTIVISYRLSKGKHPVRISRRLIEVMPHILVALVLTGFLFYGIQSFFY
;
A
#
# COMPACT_ATOMS: atom_id res chain seq x y z
N MET A 1 -3.77 -9.93 33.85
CA MET A 1 -3.17 -8.61 33.53
C MET A 1 -4.05 -7.53 34.09
N GLY A 2 -3.56 -6.73 35.06
CA GLY A 2 -4.33 -5.65 35.64
C GLY A 2 -4.26 -4.39 34.76
N TYR A 3 -5.31 -4.13 33.99
CA TYR A 3 -5.47 -2.82 33.37
C TYR A 3 -6.12 -1.88 34.39
N SER A 4 -5.55 -0.69 34.59
CA SER A 4 -5.89 0.21 35.69
C SER A 4 -7.16 1.05 35.49
N TRP A 5 -7.84 0.92 34.36
CA TRP A 5 -9.08 1.63 34.01
C TRP A 5 -9.08 3.13 34.40
N PRO A 6 -8.19 3.95 33.84
CA PRO A 6 -8.05 5.35 34.27
C PRO A 6 -9.31 6.20 34.08
N GLY A 7 -10.25 5.76 33.23
CA GLY A 7 -11.58 6.37 33.04
C GLY A 7 -12.71 5.67 33.79
N ASN A 8 -12.35 4.78 34.75
CA ASN A 8 -13.31 4.03 35.57
C ASN A 8 -14.41 3.32 34.76
N ASP A 9 -15.61 3.21 35.30
CA ASP A 9 -16.76 2.51 34.70
C ASP A 9 -17.16 3.08 33.33
N ARG A 10 -16.95 4.38 33.08
CA ARG A 10 -17.23 5.01 31.81
C ARG A 10 -16.31 4.50 30.69
N GLU A 11 -15.03 4.31 31.00
CA GLU A 11 -14.08 3.75 30.04
C GLU A 11 -14.38 2.27 29.76
N LEU A 12 -14.72 1.50 30.81
CA LEU A 12 -15.12 0.10 30.69
C LEU A 12 -16.35 -0.02 29.81
N ALA A 13 -17.43 0.71 30.12
CA ALA A 13 -18.67 0.70 29.36
C ALA A 13 -18.46 1.08 27.89
N THR A 14 -17.63 2.12 27.63
CA THR A 14 -17.31 2.55 26.26
C THR A 14 -16.49 1.50 25.51
N THR A 15 -15.56 0.86 26.19
CA THR A 15 -14.71 -0.20 25.62
C THR A 15 -15.54 -1.43 25.25
N LEU A 16 -16.43 -1.88 26.15
CA LEU A 16 -17.36 -2.99 25.88
C LEU A 16 -18.33 -2.65 24.73
N LYS A 17 -18.94 -1.47 24.74
CA LYS A 17 -19.82 -1.01 23.68
C LYS A 17 -19.12 -1.02 22.31
N ARG A 18 -17.85 -0.59 22.26
CA ARG A 18 -17.03 -0.63 21.03
C ARG A 18 -16.72 -2.06 20.61
N ALA A 19 -16.40 -2.93 21.55
CA ALA A 19 -16.12 -4.33 21.28
C ALA A 19 -17.34 -5.03 20.67
N VAL A 20 -18.52 -4.79 21.19
CA VAL A 20 -19.79 -5.30 20.64
C VAL A 20 -20.04 -4.79 19.22
N LEU A 21 -19.79 -3.51 18.94
CA LEU A 21 -19.96 -2.93 17.60
C LEU A 21 -18.98 -3.49 16.55
N ILE A 22 -17.82 -3.96 16.99
CA ILE A 22 -16.78 -4.52 16.10
C ILE A 22 -16.97 -6.03 15.89
N SER A 23 -17.56 -6.70 16.86
CA SER A 23 -17.85 -8.14 16.82
C SER A 23 -18.82 -8.43 15.67
N ALA A 24 -18.39 -9.30 14.73
CA ALA A 24 -19.18 -9.63 13.54
C ALA A 24 -20.32 -10.62 13.80
N ASP A 25 -20.21 -11.41 14.87
CA ASP A 25 -21.11 -12.52 15.23
C ASP A 25 -21.71 -12.36 16.64
N GLY A 26 -21.56 -11.20 17.25
CA GLY A 26 -22.03 -10.93 18.61
C GLY A 26 -21.20 -11.59 19.72
N ILE A 27 -20.14 -12.32 19.37
CA ILE A 27 -19.24 -12.96 20.33
C ILE A 27 -18.01 -12.05 20.54
N LEU A 28 -17.86 -11.58 21.77
CA LEU A 28 -16.68 -10.77 22.14
C LEU A 28 -15.43 -11.63 22.25
N ARG A 29 -14.43 -11.29 21.46
CA ARG A 29 -13.11 -11.92 21.50
C ARG A 29 -12.07 -10.95 22.06
N PRO A 30 -10.94 -11.44 22.65
CA PRO A 30 -9.88 -10.57 23.14
C PRO A 30 -9.34 -9.56 22.10
N GLN A 31 -9.40 -9.92 20.82
CA GLN A 31 -9.00 -9.05 19.71
C GLN A 31 -9.98 -7.90 19.41
N ASP A 32 -11.21 -8.00 19.89
CA ASP A 32 -12.24 -6.96 19.74
C ASP A 32 -12.13 -5.91 20.86
N ILE A 33 -11.36 -6.21 21.91
CA ILE A 33 -11.19 -5.36 23.07
C ILE A 33 -9.85 -4.63 23.01
N TYR A 34 -9.88 -3.31 22.95
CA TYR A 34 -8.69 -2.45 22.85
C TYR A 34 -8.43 -1.72 24.18
N PHE A 35 -7.51 -2.22 24.97
CA PHE A 35 -7.14 -1.66 26.27
C PHE A 35 -6.05 -0.59 26.23
N ASP A 36 -5.24 -0.49 25.17
CA ASP A 36 -4.05 0.36 25.16
C ASP A 36 -4.37 1.78 24.70
N LEU A 37 -4.70 2.63 25.68
CA LEU A 37 -4.91 4.06 25.50
C LEU A 37 -3.66 4.90 25.86
N ARG A 38 -2.46 4.30 25.93
CA ARG A 38 -1.26 5.09 26.21
C ARG A 38 -1.16 6.24 25.21
N ARG A 39 -0.89 7.43 25.75
CA ARG A 39 -0.54 8.64 24.99
C ARG A 39 0.47 8.25 23.92
N ILE A 40 0.05 8.22 22.67
CA ILE A 40 0.98 8.44 21.56
C ILE A 40 1.21 9.94 21.62
N GLU A 41 2.30 10.31 22.30
CA GLU A 41 2.70 11.70 22.44
C GLU A 41 2.74 12.33 21.05
N ALA A 42 2.16 13.52 20.95
CA ALA A 42 2.11 14.32 19.73
C ALA A 42 3.49 14.89 19.35
N ASP A 43 4.56 14.32 19.92
CA ASP A 43 5.93 14.79 19.74
C ASP A 43 6.32 14.78 18.25
N GLY A 44 6.52 15.97 17.72
CA GLY A 44 7.05 16.18 16.37
C GLY A 44 6.08 15.89 15.23
N LYS A 45 4.75 15.84 15.46
CA LYS A 45 3.73 15.71 14.42
C LYS A 45 2.98 17.03 14.23
N ILE A 46 2.84 17.43 12.97
CA ILE A 46 2.08 18.65 12.59
C ILE A 46 0.67 18.22 12.20
N ASN A 47 -0.33 18.69 12.95
CA ASN A 47 -1.74 18.43 12.62
C ASN A 47 -2.26 19.46 11.59
N LEU A 48 -2.50 19.02 10.38
CA LEU A 48 -2.99 19.85 9.27
C LEU A 48 -4.45 20.27 9.43
N LEU A 49 -5.28 19.50 10.18
CA LEU A 49 -6.67 19.89 10.45
C LEU A 49 -6.81 21.08 11.40
N ARG A 50 -5.69 21.56 11.99
CA ARG A 50 -5.69 22.87 12.67
C ARG A 50 -5.88 24.04 11.72
N SER A 51 -5.56 23.89 10.43
CA SER A 51 -5.87 24.87 9.40
C SER A 51 -7.38 24.84 9.09
N PRO A 52 -8.09 25.99 9.26
CA PRO A 52 -9.53 26.05 8.99
C PRO A 52 -9.88 25.72 7.55
N SER A 53 -9.03 26.08 6.59
CA SER A 53 -9.23 25.81 5.16
C SER A 53 -9.18 24.31 4.86
N ILE A 54 -8.19 23.59 5.41
CA ILE A 54 -8.06 22.14 5.23
C ILE A 54 -9.23 21.41 5.92
N LEU A 55 -9.57 21.83 7.14
CA LEU A 55 -10.68 21.24 7.87
C LEU A 55 -12.00 21.44 7.11
N LYS A 56 -12.26 22.63 6.59
CA LYS A 56 -13.46 22.93 5.79
C LYS A 56 -13.48 22.09 4.50
N ALA A 57 -12.36 21.94 3.82
CA ALA A 57 -12.26 21.10 2.63
C ALA A 57 -12.57 19.61 2.93
N VAL A 58 -11.98 19.05 3.98
CA VAL A 58 -12.21 17.64 4.37
C VAL A 58 -13.64 17.42 4.89
N LYS A 59 -14.22 18.39 5.59
CA LYS A 59 -15.61 18.35 6.06
C LYS A 59 -16.65 18.58 4.97
N SER A 60 -16.25 19.12 3.80
CA SER A 60 -17.17 19.34 2.67
C SER A 60 -17.85 18.04 2.25
N PRO A 61 -19.16 18.05 1.94
CA PRO A 61 -19.87 16.90 1.38
C PRO A 61 -19.28 16.45 0.03
N LEU A 62 -18.68 17.38 -0.71
CA LEU A 62 -18.02 17.12 -1.99
C LEU A 62 -16.74 16.27 -1.85
N PHE A 63 -16.07 16.28 -0.71
CA PHE A 63 -14.88 15.47 -0.48
C PHE A 63 -15.26 14.06 0.01
N PRO A 64 -14.70 12.96 -0.51
CA PRO A 64 -13.90 12.84 -1.73
C PRO A 64 -14.75 12.63 -3.01
N VAL A 65 -16.08 12.81 -2.93
CA VAL A 65 -17.05 12.47 -3.99
C VAL A 65 -16.73 13.17 -5.31
N ILE A 66 -16.31 14.43 -5.27
CA ILE A 66 -15.95 15.19 -6.47
C ILE A 66 -14.84 14.49 -7.30
N PHE A 67 -13.88 13.90 -6.63
CA PHE A 67 -12.82 13.15 -7.32
C PHE A 67 -13.33 11.81 -7.85
N GLN A 68 -14.22 11.15 -7.12
CA GLN A 68 -14.82 9.88 -7.54
C GLN A 68 -15.75 10.08 -8.74
N SER A 69 -16.51 11.19 -8.78
CA SER A 69 -17.39 11.52 -9.92
C SER A 69 -16.62 11.86 -11.19
N ALA A 70 -15.37 12.31 -11.08
CA ALA A 70 -14.48 12.48 -12.22
C ALA A 70 -13.76 11.17 -12.60
N ALA A 71 -13.29 10.42 -11.60
CA ALA A 71 -12.50 9.20 -11.83
C ALA A 71 -13.34 8.05 -12.44
N ALA A 72 -14.62 7.92 -12.09
CA ALA A 72 -15.45 6.83 -12.60
C ALA A 72 -15.75 6.96 -14.12
N PRO A 73 -16.24 8.10 -14.66
CA PRO A 73 -16.38 8.27 -16.10
C PRO A 73 -15.05 8.15 -16.84
N PHE A 74 -13.97 8.75 -16.30
CA PHE A 74 -12.64 8.64 -16.87
C PHE A 74 -12.21 7.17 -17.02
N PHE A 75 -12.49 6.33 -16.03
CA PHE A 75 -12.15 4.91 -16.05
C PHE A 75 -12.93 4.15 -17.15
N PHE A 76 -14.20 4.48 -17.37
CA PHE A 76 -14.97 3.90 -18.49
C PHE A 76 -14.42 4.34 -19.84
N ILE A 77 -14.04 5.61 -20.01
CA ILE A 77 -13.37 6.09 -21.20
C ILE A 77 -12.05 5.34 -21.41
N LEU A 78 -11.28 5.15 -20.34
CA LEU A 78 -10.02 4.39 -20.37
C LEU A 78 -10.25 2.95 -20.87
N LEU A 79 -11.27 2.25 -20.36
CA LEU A 79 -11.62 0.91 -20.83
C LEU A 79 -12.01 0.90 -22.31
N ILE A 80 -12.80 1.87 -22.76
CA ILE A 80 -13.18 2.02 -24.17
C ILE A 80 -11.92 2.19 -25.04
N LEU A 81 -10.98 3.05 -24.62
CA LEU A 81 -9.74 3.28 -25.35
C LEU A 81 -8.82 2.05 -25.37
N LEU A 82 -8.83 1.25 -24.31
CA LEU A 82 -8.06 0.00 -24.25
C LEU A 82 -8.64 -1.08 -25.18
N PHE A 83 -9.96 -1.19 -25.29
CA PHE A 83 -10.60 -2.22 -26.11
C PHE A 83 -10.78 -1.83 -27.58
N LEU A 84 -11.10 -0.56 -27.86
CA LEU A 84 -11.44 -0.08 -29.20
C LEU A 84 -10.35 0.80 -29.82
N GLY A 85 -9.33 1.19 -29.07
CA GLY A 85 -8.19 1.96 -29.57
C GLY A 85 -7.19 1.11 -30.36
N PRO A 86 -6.11 1.72 -30.87
CA PRO A 86 -5.06 1.01 -31.59
C PRO A 86 -4.50 -0.16 -30.81
N ALA A 87 -4.22 -1.28 -31.48
CA ALA A 87 -3.62 -2.47 -30.86
C ALA A 87 -2.17 -2.24 -30.42
N ASN A 88 -1.46 -1.30 -31.06
CA ASN A 88 -0.11 -0.93 -30.68
C ASN A 88 -0.12 -0.11 -29.37
N PRO A 89 0.55 -0.55 -28.30
CA PRO A 89 0.52 0.10 -26.99
C PRO A 89 1.09 1.53 -26.99
N SER A 90 2.08 1.82 -27.86
CA SER A 90 2.69 3.15 -27.95
C SER A 90 1.77 4.22 -28.58
N SER A 91 0.77 3.81 -29.34
CA SER A 91 -0.26 4.67 -29.93
C SER A 91 -1.62 4.58 -29.25
N ASN A 92 -1.77 3.68 -28.27
CA ASN A 92 -3.01 3.55 -27.50
C ASN A 92 -2.98 4.44 -26.25
N VAL A 93 -3.84 5.47 -26.23
CA VAL A 93 -3.95 6.41 -25.10
C VAL A 93 -4.24 5.68 -23.78
N GLY A 94 -5.10 4.66 -23.82
CA GLY A 94 -5.46 3.89 -22.63
C GLY A 94 -4.29 3.11 -22.04
N ALA A 95 -3.51 2.44 -22.88
CA ALA A 95 -2.32 1.70 -22.46
C ALA A 95 -1.23 2.64 -21.95
N LEU A 96 -0.93 3.69 -22.70
CA LEU A 96 0.07 4.68 -22.30
C LEU A 96 -0.31 5.37 -20.98
N PHE A 97 -1.59 5.75 -20.80
CA PHE A 97 -2.06 6.29 -19.53
C PHE A 97 -1.89 5.28 -18.40
N SER A 98 -2.34 4.04 -18.58
CA SER A 98 -2.31 3.03 -17.51
C SER A 98 -0.90 2.77 -17.01
N TRP A 99 0.05 2.54 -17.91
CA TRP A 99 1.40 2.09 -17.59
C TRP A 99 2.39 3.22 -17.33
N ALA A 100 2.32 4.32 -18.10
CA ALA A 100 3.30 5.40 -17.98
C ALA A 100 2.86 6.52 -17.01
N ILE A 101 1.57 6.66 -16.70
CA ILE A 101 1.05 7.70 -15.81
C ILE A 101 0.32 7.11 -14.60
N GLY A 102 -0.65 6.22 -14.81
CA GLY A 102 -1.54 5.70 -13.78
C GLY A 102 -0.80 4.92 -12.69
N TRP A 103 -0.05 3.89 -13.07
CA TRP A 103 0.77 3.11 -12.15
C TRP A 103 1.82 3.95 -11.41
N PRO A 104 2.68 4.72 -12.11
CA PRO A 104 3.62 5.59 -11.44
C PRO A 104 2.97 6.55 -10.45
N THR A 105 1.92 7.24 -10.87
CA THR A 105 1.18 8.17 -9.99
C THR A 105 0.62 7.49 -8.74
N MET A 106 0.16 6.23 -8.87
CA MET A 106 -0.33 5.45 -7.75
C MET A 106 0.80 5.10 -6.76
N ILE A 107 1.99 4.70 -7.24
CA ILE A 107 3.15 4.37 -6.40
C ILE A 107 3.68 5.62 -5.68
N PHE A 108 3.90 6.72 -6.42
CA PHE A 108 4.32 7.99 -5.80
C PHE A 108 3.26 8.55 -4.84
N GLY A 109 1.98 8.41 -5.22
CA GLY A 109 0.85 8.79 -4.37
C GLY A 109 0.77 7.99 -3.07
N ALA A 110 1.12 6.70 -3.08
CA ALA A 110 1.18 5.88 -1.86
C ALA A 110 2.26 6.37 -0.90
N PHE A 111 3.39 6.87 -1.41
CA PHE A 111 4.42 7.51 -0.60
C PHE A 111 3.93 8.86 -0.06
N ILE A 112 3.45 9.77 -0.93
CA ILE A 112 3.11 11.15 -0.55
C ILE A 112 1.85 11.16 0.33
N TRP A 113 0.73 10.58 -0.14
CA TRP A 113 -0.60 10.71 0.48
C TRP A 113 -1.13 9.40 1.07
N ALA A 114 -0.26 8.49 1.44
CA ALA A 114 -0.62 7.19 2.00
C ALA A 114 -1.62 6.45 1.08
N ARG A 115 -2.73 5.98 1.63
CA ARG A 115 -3.75 5.21 0.90
C ARG A 115 -4.86 6.10 0.31
N PHE A 116 -4.63 7.38 0.12
CA PHE A 116 -5.63 8.32 -0.43
C PHE A 116 -6.10 7.91 -1.84
N TRP A 117 -5.21 7.35 -2.65
CA TRP A 117 -5.57 6.77 -3.96
C TRP A 117 -6.79 5.83 -3.88
N CYS A 118 -6.91 5.02 -2.83
CA CYS A 118 -8.07 4.14 -2.63
C CYS A 118 -9.37 4.91 -2.36
N SER A 119 -9.31 6.19 -1.95
CA SER A 119 -10.48 7.05 -1.86
C SER A 119 -10.90 7.63 -3.20
N LEU A 120 -9.99 7.73 -4.15
CA LEU A 120 -10.23 8.22 -5.50
C LEU A 120 -10.56 7.08 -6.48
N CYS A 121 -10.26 5.84 -6.09
CA CYS A 121 -10.32 4.66 -6.96
C CYS A 121 -11.69 4.51 -7.64
N PRO A 122 -11.74 4.51 -8.98
CA PRO A 122 -12.99 4.39 -9.72
C PRO A 122 -13.71 3.07 -9.44
N MET A 123 -12.99 1.97 -9.32
CA MET A 123 -13.56 0.65 -9.03
C MET A 123 -14.26 0.63 -7.67
N GLY A 124 -13.67 1.29 -6.65
CA GLY A 124 -14.28 1.45 -5.34
C GLY A 124 -15.50 2.37 -5.34
N ALA A 125 -15.49 3.42 -6.19
CA ALA A 125 -16.62 4.34 -6.36
C ALA A 125 -17.79 3.66 -7.09
N ILE A 126 -17.51 2.94 -8.18
CA ILE A 126 -18.50 2.17 -8.96
C ILE A 126 -19.13 1.08 -8.08
N GLY A 127 -18.30 0.32 -7.33
CA GLY A 127 -18.82 -0.68 -6.39
C GLY A 127 -19.69 -0.08 -5.29
N HIS A 128 -19.36 1.11 -4.79
CA HIS A 128 -20.19 1.83 -3.82
C HIS A 128 -21.53 2.30 -4.43
N LEU A 129 -21.52 2.78 -5.67
CA LEU A 129 -22.73 3.15 -6.40
C LEU A 129 -23.61 1.92 -6.65
N ALA A 130 -23.03 0.82 -7.11
CA ALA A 130 -23.74 -0.44 -7.30
C ALA A 130 -24.40 -0.95 -6.01
N LYS A 131 -23.71 -0.83 -4.88
CA LYS A 131 -24.26 -1.16 -3.55
C LYS A 131 -25.48 -0.32 -3.16
N LYS A 132 -25.57 0.94 -3.60
CA LYS A 132 -26.75 1.79 -3.36
C LYS A 132 -27.96 1.34 -4.17
N LEU A 133 -27.75 0.73 -5.33
CA LEU A 133 -28.81 0.22 -6.19
C LEU A 133 -29.28 -1.18 -5.75
N LEU A 134 -28.32 -2.04 -5.38
CA LEU A 134 -28.59 -3.40 -4.95
C LEU A 134 -27.61 -3.79 -3.83
N SER A 135 -28.11 -4.25 -2.68
CA SER A 135 -27.28 -4.64 -1.56
C SER A 135 -27.89 -5.78 -0.76
N PHE A 136 -27.14 -6.89 -0.67
CA PHE A 136 -27.50 -8.00 0.22
C PHE A 136 -26.92 -7.80 1.64
N ASN A 137 -25.90 -6.99 1.79
CA ASN A 137 -25.25 -6.61 3.04
C ASN A 137 -24.88 -7.78 3.97
N ILE A 138 -24.48 -8.92 3.37
CA ILE A 138 -24.11 -10.12 4.10
C ILE A 138 -22.81 -9.88 4.87
N PRO A 139 -22.68 -10.32 6.13
CA PRO A 139 -21.42 -10.24 6.87
C PRO A 139 -20.30 -10.95 6.12
N PHE A 140 -19.11 -10.32 6.03
CA PHE A 140 -18.00 -10.95 5.32
C PHE A 140 -17.48 -12.16 6.10
N PRO A 141 -17.27 -13.33 5.47
CA PRO A 141 -16.94 -14.58 6.13
C PRO A 141 -15.70 -14.49 7.02
N ALA A 142 -15.79 -15.00 8.25
CA ALA A 142 -14.72 -14.88 9.25
C ALA A 142 -13.42 -15.59 8.80
N PHE A 143 -13.52 -16.75 8.12
CA PHE A 143 -12.34 -17.48 7.63
C PHE A 143 -11.58 -16.68 6.55
N LEU A 144 -12.26 -15.93 5.67
CA LEU A 144 -11.63 -15.06 4.69
C LEU A 144 -11.00 -13.84 5.36
N LYS A 145 -11.62 -13.28 6.42
CA LYS A 145 -10.99 -12.20 7.21
C LYS A 145 -9.65 -12.66 7.81
N GLN A 146 -9.62 -13.87 8.38
CA GLN A 146 -8.41 -14.44 9.00
C GLN A 146 -7.30 -14.74 7.98
N LYS A 147 -7.66 -15.14 6.77
CA LYS A 147 -6.71 -15.46 5.69
C LYS A 147 -6.43 -14.28 4.75
N SER A 148 -7.03 -13.12 4.98
CA SER A 148 -6.94 -11.95 4.08
C SER A 148 -5.50 -11.54 3.75
N ASP A 149 -4.58 -11.59 4.71
CA ASP A 149 -3.17 -11.23 4.49
C ASP A 149 -2.49 -12.19 3.49
N TRP A 150 -2.79 -13.49 3.57
CA TRP A 150 -2.31 -14.48 2.60
C TRP A 150 -2.95 -14.31 1.24
N ILE A 151 -4.28 -14.08 1.19
CA ILE A 151 -5.01 -13.86 -0.07
C ILE A 151 -4.42 -12.64 -0.80
N ILE A 152 -4.22 -11.53 -0.08
CA ILE A 152 -3.61 -10.31 -0.63
C ILE A 152 -2.18 -10.59 -1.11
N ALA A 153 -1.36 -11.30 -0.32
CA ALA A 153 0.02 -11.58 -0.70
C ALA A 153 0.10 -12.42 -1.98
N MET A 154 -0.65 -13.51 -2.04
CA MET A 154 -0.64 -14.42 -3.20
C MET A 154 -1.26 -13.76 -4.44
N SER A 155 -2.37 -13.04 -4.30
CA SER A 155 -2.99 -12.35 -5.44
C SER A 155 -2.15 -11.17 -5.95
N ALA A 156 -1.42 -10.48 -5.06
CA ALA A 156 -0.49 -9.43 -5.46
C ALA A 156 0.69 -10.02 -6.27
N MET A 157 1.28 -11.12 -5.79
CA MET A 157 2.35 -11.81 -6.52
C MET A 157 1.86 -12.37 -7.85
N PHE A 158 0.63 -12.91 -7.89
CA PHE A 158 0.03 -13.38 -9.13
C PHE A 158 -0.16 -12.26 -10.17
N ILE A 159 -0.58 -11.06 -9.75
CA ILE A 159 -0.73 -9.92 -10.68
C ILE A 159 0.64 -9.45 -11.20
N ILE A 160 1.66 -9.35 -10.35
CA ILE A 160 3.02 -9.00 -10.78
C ILE A 160 3.56 -10.06 -11.75
N TRP A 161 3.39 -11.34 -11.44
CA TRP A 161 3.78 -12.42 -12.35
C TRP A 161 3.01 -12.36 -13.67
N LEU A 162 1.69 -12.14 -13.63
CA LEU A 162 0.85 -12.08 -14.82
C LEU A 162 1.28 -10.91 -15.73
N GLU A 163 1.60 -9.75 -15.14
CA GLU A 163 2.04 -8.56 -15.85
C GLU A 163 3.27 -8.86 -16.71
N ILE A 164 4.25 -9.53 -16.14
CA ILE A 164 5.52 -9.81 -16.80
C ILE A 164 5.40 -11.04 -17.70
N ALA A 165 4.91 -12.17 -17.18
CA ALA A 165 4.85 -13.45 -17.89
C ALA A 165 3.96 -13.43 -19.15
N THR A 166 3.00 -12.51 -19.24
CA THR A 166 2.12 -12.36 -20.42
C THR A 166 2.36 -11.07 -21.20
N ASP A 167 3.43 -10.35 -20.86
CA ASP A 167 3.74 -9.03 -21.43
C ASP A 167 2.49 -8.13 -21.52
N LEU A 168 1.82 -7.97 -20.39
CA LEU A 168 0.52 -7.29 -20.31
C LEU A 168 0.59 -5.83 -20.83
N ARG A 169 1.77 -5.22 -20.73
CA ARG A 169 2.01 -3.83 -21.19
C ARG A 169 1.96 -3.71 -22.70
N SER A 170 2.35 -4.74 -23.41
CA SER A 170 2.31 -4.77 -24.89
C SER A 170 0.91 -4.99 -25.45
N SER A 171 -0.05 -5.38 -24.60
CA SER A 171 -1.42 -5.65 -25.04
C SER A 171 -2.43 -4.73 -24.37
N PRO A 172 -2.91 -3.66 -25.06
CA PRO A 172 -3.98 -2.81 -24.55
C PRO A 172 -5.25 -3.60 -24.18
N PHE A 173 -5.63 -4.57 -25.00
CA PHE A 173 -6.81 -5.41 -24.78
C PHE A 173 -6.68 -6.22 -23.47
N ASN A 174 -5.55 -6.89 -23.25
CA ASN A 174 -5.33 -7.68 -22.03
C ASN A 174 -5.25 -6.78 -20.78
N THR A 175 -4.66 -5.58 -20.89
CA THR A 175 -4.69 -4.55 -19.84
C THR A 175 -6.14 -4.17 -19.50
N GLY A 176 -6.96 -3.94 -20.53
CA GLY A 176 -8.39 -3.64 -20.37
C GLY A 176 -9.14 -4.79 -19.68
N LEU A 177 -8.85 -6.04 -20.05
CA LEU A 177 -9.47 -7.23 -19.46
C LEU A 177 -9.11 -7.38 -17.97
N LEU A 178 -7.85 -7.14 -17.60
CA LEU A 178 -7.42 -7.15 -16.20
C LEU A 178 -8.16 -6.08 -15.40
N LEU A 179 -8.19 -4.83 -15.87
CA LEU A 179 -8.85 -3.72 -15.18
C LEU A 179 -10.37 -3.95 -15.06
N LEU A 180 -11.01 -4.46 -16.12
CA LEU A 180 -12.42 -4.84 -16.12
C LEU A 180 -12.70 -5.95 -15.10
N SER A 181 -11.87 -6.99 -15.06
CA SER A 181 -12.01 -8.10 -14.12
C SER A 181 -11.95 -7.62 -12.67
N ILE A 182 -10.95 -6.78 -12.32
CA ILE A 182 -10.84 -6.21 -10.98
C ILE A 182 -12.07 -5.35 -10.63
N MET A 183 -12.59 -4.59 -11.60
CA MET A 183 -13.81 -3.79 -11.42
C MET A 183 -15.03 -4.69 -11.16
N LEU A 184 -15.21 -5.74 -11.94
CA LEU A 184 -16.34 -6.68 -11.77
C LEU A 184 -16.29 -7.37 -10.41
N PHE A 185 -15.11 -7.80 -9.95
CA PHE A 185 -14.93 -8.32 -8.58
C PHE A 185 -15.27 -7.26 -7.53
N ALA A 186 -14.81 -6.01 -7.70
CA ALA A 186 -15.12 -4.93 -6.77
C ALA A 186 -16.62 -4.66 -6.67
N VAL A 187 -17.34 -4.67 -7.80
CA VAL A 187 -18.81 -4.51 -7.86
C VAL A 187 -19.51 -5.69 -7.19
N PHE A 188 -19.16 -6.93 -7.56
CA PHE A 188 -19.75 -8.13 -6.99
C PHE A 188 -19.63 -8.17 -5.46
N PHE A 189 -18.43 -8.01 -4.94
CA PHE A 189 -18.20 -8.03 -3.48
C PHE A 189 -18.85 -6.85 -2.75
N SER A 190 -19.01 -5.69 -3.43
CA SER A 190 -19.68 -4.53 -2.86
C SER A 190 -21.20 -4.74 -2.74
N ILE A 191 -21.83 -5.43 -3.69
CA ILE A 191 -23.25 -5.77 -3.69
C ILE A 191 -23.55 -6.83 -2.62
N VAL A 192 -22.72 -7.89 -2.57
CA VAL A 192 -22.98 -9.06 -1.74
C VAL A 192 -22.67 -8.78 -0.26
N PHE A 193 -21.53 -8.16 0.03
CA PHE A 193 -21.03 -8.06 1.38
C PHE A 193 -21.14 -6.66 1.99
N GLU A 194 -21.08 -6.64 3.33
CA GLU A 194 -21.09 -5.40 4.10
C GLU A 194 -19.91 -4.49 3.75
N ARG A 195 -20.10 -3.16 3.88
CA ARG A 195 -19.06 -2.14 3.73
C ARG A 195 -18.25 -2.31 2.43
N GLN A 196 -16.97 -1.95 2.41
CA GLN A 196 -16.05 -2.16 1.28
C GLN A 196 -15.14 -3.38 1.53
N SER A 197 -15.74 -4.56 1.68
CA SER A 197 -15.04 -5.81 2.02
C SER A 197 -13.98 -6.20 0.98
N TRP A 198 -14.25 -6.01 -0.33
CA TRP A 198 -13.26 -6.20 -1.39
C TRP A 198 -11.98 -5.39 -1.13
N CYS A 199 -12.12 -4.07 -1.00
CA CYS A 199 -10.99 -3.15 -0.84
C CYS A 199 -10.19 -3.39 0.45
N ARG A 200 -10.84 -3.94 1.47
CA ARG A 200 -10.23 -4.18 2.77
C ARG A 200 -9.51 -5.52 2.85
N TYR A 201 -10.11 -6.60 2.32
CA TYR A 201 -9.68 -7.97 2.62
C TYR A 201 -9.14 -8.74 1.41
N LEU A 202 -9.51 -8.37 0.18
CA LEU A 202 -9.22 -9.18 -0.99
C LEU A 202 -8.44 -8.43 -2.09
N CYS A 203 -8.64 -7.11 -2.23
CA CYS A 203 -8.03 -6.34 -3.32
C CYS A 203 -6.49 -6.38 -3.23
N PRO A 204 -5.79 -6.99 -4.21
CA PRO A 204 -4.33 -7.07 -4.21
C PRO A 204 -3.68 -5.69 -4.26
N LEU A 205 -4.15 -4.81 -5.15
CA LEU A 205 -3.65 -3.44 -5.28
C LEU A 205 -3.87 -2.65 -3.98
N GLY A 206 -5.08 -2.76 -3.39
CA GLY A 206 -5.39 -2.13 -2.12
C GLY A 206 -4.52 -2.65 -0.97
N GLY A 207 -4.17 -3.92 -0.99
CA GLY A 207 -3.28 -4.53 -0.01
C GLY A 207 -1.83 -4.05 -0.13
N MET A 208 -1.27 -4.07 -1.35
CA MET A 208 0.07 -3.54 -1.65
C MET A 208 0.17 -2.07 -1.25
N MET A 209 -0.76 -1.22 -1.74
CA MET A 209 -0.80 0.20 -1.40
C MET A 209 -0.95 0.42 0.11
N GLY A 210 -1.72 -0.43 0.80
CA GLY A 210 -1.89 -0.37 2.24
C GLY A 210 -0.59 -0.64 3.02
N VAL A 211 0.25 -1.53 2.53
CA VAL A 211 1.57 -1.81 3.12
C VAL A 211 2.54 -0.68 2.79
N LEU A 212 2.63 -0.25 1.52
CA LEU A 212 3.48 0.86 1.08
C LEU A 212 3.14 2.17 1.83
N ALA A 213 1.86 2.43 2.10
CA ALA A 213 1.39 3.61 2.83
C ALA A 213 1.94 3.75 4.26
N LYS A 214 2.55 2.70 4.85
CA LYS A 214 3.21 2.79 6.17
C LYS A 214 4.44 3.71 6.15
N VAL A 215 5.09 3.86 4.99
CA VAL A 215 6.24 4.77 4.83
C VAL A 215 5.78 6.22 4.68
N SER A 216 4.54 6.47 4.28
CA SER A 216 4.01 7.81 4.02
C SER A 216 4.16 8.77 5.20
N PRO A 217 4.48 10.06 4.92
CA PRO A 217 4.48 11.12 5.93
C PRO A 217 3.08 11.48 6.44
N PHE A 218 2.01 11.16 5.70
CA PHE A 218 0.65 11.49 6.12
C PHE A 218 -0.01 10.37 6.91
N GLU A 219 -0.73 10.72 7.97
CA GLU A 219 -1.57 9.80 8.74
C GLU A 219 -2.82 10.48 9.29
N LEU A 220 -3.93 9.75 9.33
CA LEU A 220 -5.15 10.18 10.02
C LEU A 220 -5.31 9.37 11.30
N ARG A 221 -5.34 10.04 12.45
CA ARG A 221 -5.45 9.41 13.78
C ARG A 221 -6.41 10.18 14.67
N ALA A 222 -7.06 9.47 15.58
CA ALA A 222 -7.90 10.10 16.58
C ALA A 222 -7.11 10.47 17.84
N ASP A 223 -7.47 11.58 18.46
CA ASP A 223 -7.10 11.87 19.85
C ASP A 223 -7.88 10.90 20.75
N ARG A 224 -7.15 9.95 21.33
CA ARG A 224 -7.75 8.89 22.12
C ARG A 224 -8.30 9.39 23.45
N ASN A 225 -7.72 10.44 24.01
CA ASN A 225 -8.21 11.01 25.26
C ASN A 225 -9.59 11.62 25.05
N VAL A 226 -9.78 12.39 23.95
CA VAL A 226 -11.09 12.93 23.56
C VAL A 226 -12.09 11.79 23.31
N CYS A 227 -11.65 10.76 22.56
CA CYS A 227 -12.52 9.60 22.28
C CYS A 227 -12.92 8.82 23.54
N ALA A 228 -12.02 8.71 24.54
CA ALA A 228 -12.31 8.00 25.78
C ALA A 228 -13.20 8.80 26.73
N SER A 229 -12.95 10.12 26.85
CA SER A 229 -13.62 10.96 27.84
C SER A 229 -14.95 11.57 27.36
N GLN A 230 -15.08 11.87 26.07
CA GLN A 230 -16.23 12.63 25.56
C GLN A 230 -17.16 11.82 24.63
N CYS A 231 -16.63 10.81 23.90
CA CYS A 231 -17.41 10.13 22.88
C CYS A 231 -18.22 8.95 23.41
N SER A 232 -19.54 9.00 23.21
CA SER A 232 -20.47 7.90 23.50
C SER A 232 -21.18 7.33 22.27
N THR A 233 -21.20 8.07 21.14
CA THR A 233 -22.02 7.75 19.95
C THR A 233 -21.30 6.87 18.93
N ASN A 234 -19.97 6.92 18.87
CA ASN A 234 -19.13 6.19 17.89
C ASN A 234 -19.50 6.46 16.41
N GLU A 235 -19.99 7.66 16.08
CA GLU A 235 -20.41 8.06 14.74
C GLU A 235 -19.30 7.91 13.66
N CYS A 236 -18.05 7.97 14.05
CA CYS A 236 -16.92 7.67 13.13
C CYS A 236 -17.00 6.24 12.55
N PHE A 237 -17.65 5.31 13.25
CA PHE A 237 -17.82 3.91 12.85
C PHE A 237 -19.23 3.64 12.27
N VAL A 238 -20.27 4.07 12.96
CA VAL A 238 -21.65 3.80 12.55
C VAL A 238 -22.16 4.76 11.48
N GLY A 239 -21.63 5.99 11.43
CA GLY A 239 -22.13 7.08 10.60
C GLY A 239 -23.09 8.00 11.34
N SER A 240 -23.49 9.07 10.67
CA SER A 240 -24.52 10.02 11.10
C SER A 240 -25.60 10.15 10.01
N SER A 241 -26.62 10.98 10.24
CA SER A 241 -27.64 11.29 9.23
C SER A 241 -27.06 11.95 7.97
N SER A 242 -25.90 12.61 8.08
CA SER A 242 -25.28 13.37 6.99
C SER A 242 -24.14 12.64 6.28
N CYS A 243 -23.52 11.62 6.90
CA CYS A 243 -22.35 10.95 6.34
C CYS A 243 -22.25 9.50 6.83
N GLU A 244 -21.92 8.59 5.91
CA GLU A 244 -21.66 7.19 6.25
C GLU A 244 -20.47 7.06 7.20
N GLY A 245 -20.46 6.01 8.03
CA GLY A 245 -19.34 5.66 8.89
C GLY A 245 -18.10 5.21 8.10
N CYS A 246 -17.12 4.66 8.81
CA CYS A 246 -15.90 4.20 8.17
C CYS A 246 -16.17 3.07 7.15
N PRO A 247 -15.85 3.24 5.86
CA PRO A 247 -16.12 2.23 4.83
C PRO A 247 -15.27 0.96 5.00
N PHE A 248 -14.15 1.04 5.72
CA PHE A 248 -13.34 -0.11 6.09
C PHE A 248 -13.74 -0.74 7.43
N GLY A 249 -14.79 -0.24 8.08
CA GLY A 249 -15.19 -0.73 9.40
C GLY A 249 -14.09 -0.62 10.44
N GLN A 250 -13.33 0.47 10.41
CA GLN A 250 -12.34 0.79 11.45
C GLN A 250 -12.93 1.81 12.41
N MET A 251 -12.73 1.57 13.70
CA MET A 251 -13.04 2.54 14.73
C MET A 251 -11.87 3.50 14.86
N ALA A 252 -12.12 4.81 14.81
CA ALA A 252 -11.06 5.82 14.76
C ALA A 252 -10.05 5.72 15.92
N PRO A 253 -10.42 5.52 17.18
CA PRO A 253 -9.46 5.37 18.29
C PRO A 253 -8.61 4.10 18.22
N SER A 254 -9.05 3.05 17.51
CA SER A 254 -8.28 1.81 17.33
C SER A 254 -7.38 1.84 16.08
N LEU A 255 -7.52 2.86 15.23
CA LEU A 255 -6.74 2.98 14.01
C LEU A 255 -5.27 3.29 14.31
N ARG A 256 -4.38 2.31 14.09
CA ARG A 256 -2.94 2.41 14.38
C ARG A 256 -2.07 2.41 13.12
N SER A 257 -2.61 2.03 11.96
CA SER A 257 -1.85 1.86 10.74
C SER A 257 -2.55 2.52 9.54
N ASN A 258 -1.75 3.10 8.65
CA ASN A 258 -2.21 3.60 7.36
C ASN A 258 -2.74 2.48 6.45
N ARG A 259 -2.34 1.23 6.69
CA ARG A 259 -2.84 0.07 5.96
C ARG A 259 -4.37 -0.01 5.97
N PHE A 260 -5.00 0.41 7.06
CA PHE A 260 -6.45 0.30 7.25
C PHE A 260 -7.19 1.63 7.13
N CYS A 261 -6.54 2.67 6.58
CA CYS A 261 -7.13 4.00 6.40
C CYS A 261 -6.93 4.50 4.98
N LYS A 262 -8.02 4.71 4.25
CA LYS A 262 -7.98 5.29 2.89
C LYS A 262 -8.07 6.82 2.86
N LEU A 263 -8.00 7.50 3.99
CA LEU A 263 -8.06 8.98 4.11
C LEU A 263 -9.34 9.62 3.50
N CYS A 264 -10.48 8.93 3.52
CA CYS A 264 -11.73 9.43 2.95
C CYS A 264 -12.40 10.58 3.73
N GLY A 265 -11.93 10.87 4.95
CA GLY A 265 -12.46 11.97 5.76
C GLY A 265 -13.79 11.69 6.48
N ASN A 266 -14.46 10.54 6.28
CA ASN A 266 -15.77 10.26 6.90
C ASN A 266 -15.75 10.39 8.44
N CYS A 267 -14.68 9.88 9.08
CA CYS A 267 -14.52 10.01 10.54
C CYS A 267 -14.29 11.47 11.00
N VAL A 268 -13.72 12.35 10.13
CA VAL A 268 -13.58 13.78 10.42
C VAL A 268 -14.93 14.49 10.34
N LYS A 269 -15.76 14.12 9.34
CA LYS A 269 -17.12 14.66 9.15
C LYS A 269 -18.05 14.28 10.29
N ASN A 270 -18.00 13.00 10.68
CA ASN A 270 -18.89 12.42 11.67
C ASN A 270 -18.46 12.69 13.13
N CYS A 271 -17.28 13.24 13.39
CA CYS A 271 -16.82 13.45 14.76
C CYS A 271 -17.36 14.76 15.35
N PRO A 272 -18.31 14.72 16.32
CA PRO A 272 -18.84 15.93 16.93
C PRO A 272 -17.83 16.61 17.85
N HIS A 273 -16.83 15.87 18.34
CA HIS A 273 -15.82 16.34 19.31
C HIS A 273 -14.54 16.83 18.66
N GLY A 274 -14.41 16.80 17.32
CA GLY A 274 -13.20 17.23 16.63
C GLY A 274 -11.93 16.42 16.97
N ALA A 275 -12.09 15.17 17.40
CA ALA A 275 -11.00 14.33 17.87
C ALA A 275 -10.03 13.86 16.76
N MET A 276 -10.31 14.13 15.49
CA MET A 276 -9.50 13.63 14.38
C MET A 276 -8.36 14.58 14.05
N ASN A 277 -7.16 14.01 13.83
CA ASN A 277 -5.95 14.70 13.46
C ASN A 277 -5.39 14.13 12.15
N LEU A 278 -5.20 14.96 11.14
CA LEU A 278 -4.43 14.66 9.94
C LEU A 278 -3.00 15.11 10.17
N ASN A 279 -2.13 14.17 10.51
CA ASN A 279 -0.77 14.47 10.92
C ASN A 279 0.21 14.35 9.75
N LEU A 280 1.17 15.26 9.69
CA LEU A 280 2.41 15.12 8.94
C LEU A 280 3.49 14.60 9.93
N ARG A 281 4.15 13.49 9.56
CA ARG A 281 5.17 12.80 10.37
C ARG A 281 6.40 12.48 9.54
N ILE A 282 7.48 12.06 10.19
CA ILE A 282 8.68 11.56 9.51
C ILE A 282 8.30 10.28 8.73
N PRO A 283 8.69 10.15 7.44
CA PRO A 283 8.46 8.96 6.64
C PRO A 283 8.97 7.69 7.35
N GLY A 284 8.18 6.61 7.30
CA GLY A 284 8.51 5.36 7.95
C GLY A 284 8.31 5.31 9.46
N ARG A 285 7.95 6.42 10.11
CA ARG A 285 7.74 6.49 11.57
C ARG A 285 6.75 5.44 12.08
N GLU A 286 5.72 5.12 11.30
CA GLU A 286 4.78 4.07 11.68
C GLU A 286 5.47 2.73 11.97
N ILE A 287 6.49 2.38 11.19
CA ILE A 287 7.13 1.07 11.28
C ILE A 287 7.86 0.90 12.61
N TRP A 288 8.64 1.89 13.05
CA TRP A 288 9.36 1.76 14.32
C TRP A 288 8.52 2.05 15.58
N GLU A 289 7.33 2.65 15.42
CA GLU A 289 6.35 2.81 16.50
C GLU A 289 5.44 1.58 16.67
N MET A 290 5.46 0.64 15.70
CA MET A 290 4.67 -0.61 15.80
C MET A 290 5.16 -1.49 16.95
N ARG A 291 4.21 -2.15 17.62
CA ARG A 291 4.51 -3.14 18.68
C ARG A 291 4.32 -4.58 18.22
N GLN A 292 3.51 -4.78 17.21
CA GLN A 292 3.22 -6.10 16.66
C GLN A 292 3.52 -6.12 15.17
N PHE A 293 4.26 -7.12 14.75
CA PHE A 293 4.69 -7.32 13.38
C PHE A 293 4.10 -8.63 12.85
N GLY A 294 3.50 -8.57 11.67
CA GLY A 294 2.96 -9.75 11.00
C GLY A 294 3.96 -10.37 10.06
N ALA A 295 4.32 -11.63 10.25
CA ALA A 295 5.25 -12.33 9.36
C ALA A 295 4.74 -12.39 7.91
N ILE A 296 3.43 -12.52 7.69
CA ILE A 296 2.83 -12.51 6.34
C ILE A 296 2.99 -11.15 5.67
N THR A 297 2.88 -10.04 6.44
CA THR A 297 3.11 -8.69 5.89
C THR A 297 4.57 -8.51 5.46
N SER A 298 5.52 -9.02 6.24
CA SER A 298 6.94 -8.98 5.91
C SER A 298 7.26 -9.89 4.71
N PHE A 299 6.69 -11.08 4.65
CA PHE A 299 6.75 -11.94 3.48
C PHE A 299 6.25 -11.21 2.22
N LEU A 300 5.09 -10.53 2.27
CA LEU A 300 4.60 -9.73 1.15
C LEU A 300 5.58 -8.65 0.73
N VAL A 301 6.15 -7.89 1.68
CA VAL A 301 7.13 -6.82 1.38
C VAL A 301 8.36 -7.37 0.66
N ILE A 302 8.93 -8.45 1.18
CA ILE A 302 10.12 -9.08 0.60
C ILE A 302 9.79 -9.71 -0.76
N SER A 303 8.61 -10.33 -0.89
CA SER A 303 8.15 -10.90 -2.16
C SER A 303 7.89 -9.83 -3.22
N MET A 304 7.36 -8.66 -2.84
CA MET A 304 7.26 -7.50 -3.74
C MET A 304 8.63 -7.07 -4.26
N TYR A 305 9.67 -7.08 -3.41
CA TYR A 305 11.03 -6.84 -3.84
C TYR A 305 11.49 -7.90 -4.84
N GLY A 306 11.28 -9.20 -4.54
CA GLY A 306 11.67 -10.30 -5.44
C GLY A 306 10.97 -10.23 -6.79
N GLY A 307 9.68 -9.86 -6.81
CA GLY A 307 8.92 -9.62 -8.04
C GLY A 307 9.46 -8.45 -8.86
N LEU A 308 9.74 -7.32 -8.22
CA LEU A 308 10.39 -6.18 -8.88
C LEU A 308 11.78 -6.54 -9.43
N LEU A 309 12.55 -7.32 -8.66
CA LEU A 309 13.88 -7.74 -9.08
C LEU A 309 13.83 -8.68 -10.29
N SER A 310 12.87 -9.64 -10.31
CA SER A 310 12.72 -10.54 -11.45
C SER A 310 12.44 -9.78 -12.75
N GLU A 311 11.63 -8.72 -12.67
CA GLU A 311 11.33 -7.84 -13.80
C GLU A 311 12.55 -7.04 -14.26
N LEU A 312 13.29 -6.45 -13.32
CA LEU A 312 14.50 -5.69 -13.63
C LEU A 312 15.65 -6.55 -14.18
N LEU A 313 15.63 -7.85 -13.92
CA LEU A 313 16.68 -8.77 -14.41
C LEU A 313 16.27 -9.57 -15.65
N GLU A 314 15.01 -9.47 -16.09
CA GLU A 314 14.46 -10.24 -17.23
C GLU A 314 15.23 -10.00 -18.54
N THR A 315 15.70 -8.79 -18.78
CA THR A 315 16.48 -8.43 -19.99
C THR A 315 18.00 -8.55 -19.78
N GLY A 316 18.44 -8.96 -18.57
CA GLY A 316 19.84 -8.96 -18.18
C GLY A 316 20.54 -10.30 -18.32
N PHE A 317 21.88 -10.27 -18.24
CA PHE A 317 22.76 -11.44 -18.30
C PHE A 317 22.35 -12.58 -17.35
N LEU A 318 21.81 -12.25 -16.16
CA LEU A 318 21.41 -13.28 -15.18
C LEU A 318 20.20 -14.10 -15.68
N TYR A 319 19.22 -13.45 -16.30
CA TYR A 319 18.08 -14.16 -16.89
C TYR A 319 18.51 -14.96 -18.13
N ASP A 320 19.34 -14.38 -19.00
CA ASP A 320 19.85 -15.07 -20.17
C ASP A 320 20.58 -16.37 -19.79
N ARG A 321 21.47 -16.31 -18.78
CA ARG A 321 22.13 -17.51 -18.25
C ARG A 321 21.15 -18.51 -17.65
N PHE A 322 20.15 -18.04 -16.94
CA PHE A 322 19.12 -18.89 -16.36
C PHE A 322 18.27 -19.55 -17.46
N TYR A 323 17.91 -18.79 -18.48
CA TYR A 323 17.14 -19.28 -19.64
C TYR A 323 17.90 -20.40 -20.36
N HIS A 324 19.20 -20.25 -20.60
CA HIS A 324 20.04 -21.27 -21.24
C HIS A 324 20.18 -22.57 -20.43
N LEU A 325 19.95 -22.55 -19.12
CA LEU A 325 19.90 -23.79 -18.33
C LEU A 325 18.61 -24.61 -18.55
N PHE A 326 17.56 -23.96 -19.03
CA PHE A 326 16.23 -24.54 -19.19
C PHE A 326 15.65 -24.32 -20.61
N PHE A 327 16.50 -24.22 -21.62
CA PHE A 327 16.14 -23.84 -22.99
C PHE A 327 15.09 -24.77 -23.65
N ASP A 328 14.95 -25.99 -23.17
CA ASP A 328 13.94 -26.97 -23.66
C ASP A 328 12.52 -26.67 -23.11
N LEU A 329 12.36 -25.76 -22.16
CA LEU A 329 11.08 -25.44 -21.55
C LEU A 329 10.44 -24.20 -22.25
N PRO A 330 9.09 -24.13 -22.28
CA PRO A 330 8.42 -22.90 -22.72
C PRO A 330 8.86 -21.69 -21.90
N GLU A 331 9.02 -20.54 -22.57
CA GLU A 331 9.53 -19.29 -21.97
C GLU A 331 8.76 -18.89 -20.69
N ILE A 332 7.43 -19.01 -20.71
CA ILE A 332 6.58 -18.74 -19.54
C ILE A 332 6.93 -19.62 -18.33
N VAL A 333 7.35 -20.86 -18.57
CA VAL A 333 7.77 -21.79 -17.49
C VAL A 333 9.12 -21.37 -16.94
N VAL A 334 10.07 -21.05 -17.84
CA VAL A 334 11.41 -20.55 -17.43
C VAL A 334 11.28 -19.25 -16.64
N PHE A 335 10.47 -18.31 -17.11
CA PHE A 335 10.22 -17.07 -16.38
C PHE A 335 9.55 -17.34 -15.04
N THR A 336 8.57 -18.24 -14.96
CA THR A 336 7.90 -18.60 -13.70
C THR A 336 8.88 -19.16 -12.67
N LEU A 337 9.82 -20.01 -13.11
CA LEU A 337 10.88 -20.53 -12.26
C LEU A 337 11.81 -19.40 -11.79
N PHE A 338 12.23 -18.52 -12.69
CA PHE A 338 13.09 -17.38 -12.37
C PHE A 338 12.42 -16.42 -11.36
N PHE A 339 11.17 -16.06 -11.60
CA PHE A 339 10.34 -15.26 -10.69
C PHE A 339 10.24 -15.88 -9.30
N THR A 340 9.98 -17.20 -9.26
CA THR A 340 9.88 -17.94 -8.00
C THR A 340 11.21 -17.96 -7.26
N VAL A 341 12.32 -18.19 -7.96
CA VAL A 341 13.68 -18.16 -7.40
C VAL A 341 14.02 -16.78 -6.85
N ALA A 342 13.68 -15.70 -7.57
CA ALA A 342 13.92 -14.32 -7.11
C ALA A 342 13.16 -14.02 -5.81
N ILE A 343 11.90 -14.43 -5.70
CA ILE A 343 11.09 -14.27 -4.48
C ILE A 343 11.66 -15.10 -3.33
N LEU A 344 11.93 -16.39 -3.58
CA LEU A 344 12.41 -17.30 -2.55
C LEU A 344 13.80 -16.92 -2.04
N SER A 345 14.71 -16.49 -2.92
CA SER A 345 16.06 -16.06 -2.55
C SER A 345 16.06 -14.81 -1.66
N ALA A 346 15.23 -13.80 -1.99
CA ALA A 346 15.06 -12.60 -1.16
C ALA A 346 14.49 -12.94 0.22
N ASN A 347 13.48 -13.81 0.29
CA ASN A 347 12.90 -14.29 1.55
C ASN A 347 13.90 -15.14 2.35
N ALA A 348 14.63 -16.05 1.71
CA ALA A 348 15.64 -16.90 2.35
C ALA A 348 16.78 -16.06 2.94
N LEU A 349 17.28 -15.08 2.19
CA LEU A 349 18.35 -14.17 2.65
C LEU A 349 17.89 -13.40 3.91
N THR A 350 16.67 -12.88 3.92
CA THR A 350 16.10 -12.19 5.08
C THR A 350 15.85 -13.15 6.25
N LEU A 351 15.44 -14.40 5.98
CA LEU A 351 15.23 -15.43 7.00
C LEU A 351 16.57 -15.83 7.65
N VAL A 352 17.64 -16.02 6.87
CA VAL A 352 18.99 -16.30 7.38
C VAL A 352 19.45 -15.17 8.30
N ALA A 353 19.29 -13.91 7.88
CA ALA A 353 19.60 -12.77 8.73
C ALA A 353 18.78 -12.77 10.03
N ALA A 354 17.49 -13.14 9.96
CA ALA A 354 16.64 -13.26 11.14
C ALA A 354 17.06 -14.41 12.06
N MET A 355 17.56 -15.53 11.51
CA MET A 355 18.11 -16.65 12.30
C MET A 355 19.38 -16.19 13.05
N ILE A 356 20.31 -15.52 12.39
CA ILE A 356 21.54 -15.00 13.02
C ILE A 356 21.16 -13.98 14.13
N SER A 357 20.30 -13.02 13.79
CA SER A 357 19.86 -11.99 14.74
C SER A 357 19.12 -12.56 15.95
N SER A 358 18.37 -13.67 15.79
CA SER A 358 17.62 -14.33 16.87
C SER A 358 18.55 -14.89 17.95
N GLN A 359 19.74 -15.37 17.60
CA GLN A 359 20.73 -15.85 18.56
C GLN A 359 21.26 -14.74 19.49
N ILE A 360 21.23 -13.50 18.99
CA ILE A 360 21.77 -12.32 19.71
C ILE A 360 20.67 -11.67 20.53
N SER A 361 19.46 -11.54 19.95
CA SER A 361 18.32 -10.82 20.55
C SER A 361 17.58 -11.64 21.61
N GLY A 362 17.67 -12.98 21.56
CA GLY A 362 16.86 -13.89 22.39
C GLY A 362 15.39 -13.96 21.99
N GLU A 363 15.02 -13.41 20.82
CA GLU A 363 13.68 -13.54 20.23
C GLU A 363 13.62 -14.73 19.28
N THR A 364 12.41 -15.14 18.93
CA THR A 364 12.23 -16.18 17.92
C THR A 364 12.61 -15.66 16.52
N THR A 365 13.10 -16.55 15.65
CA THR A 365 13.39 -16.23 14.25
C THR A 365 12.17 -15.63 13.54
N LYS A 366 10.96 -16.13 13.85
CA LYS A 366 9.70 -15.61 13.30
C LYS A 366 9.44 -14.15 13.68
N GLU A 367 9.72 -13.77 14.91
CA GLU A 367 9.56 -12.38 15.38
C GLU A 367 10.58 -11.45 14.74
N ASN A 368 11.85 -11.89 14.63
CA ASN A 368 12.91 -11.13 13.95
C ASN A 368 12.59 -10.99 12.45
N PHE A 369 12.19 -12.07 11.77
CA PHE A 369 11.75 -12.00 10.37
C PHE A 369 10.59 -11.04 10.16
N ALA A 370 9.56 -11.09 11.02
CA ALA A 370 8.41 -10.22 10.95
C ALA A 370 8.78 -8.75 11.17
N ARG A 371 9.71 -8.47 12.05
CA ARG A 371 10.16 -7.11 12.39
C ARG A 371 11.07 -6.53 11.32
N TYR A 372 12.15 -7.22 11.01
CA TYR A 372 13.17 -6.70 10.12
C TYR A 372 12.83 -6.86 8.65
N GLY A 373 11.99 -7.85 8.29
CA GLY A 373 11.42 -7.95 6.95
C GLY A 373 10.53 -6.74 6.63
N LEU A 374 9.77 -6.23 7.60
CA LEU A 374 9.01 -4.99 7.43
C LEU A 374 9.92 -3.75 7.37
N ALA A 375 11.09 -3.78 7.99
CA ALA A 375 12.07 -2.69 7.91
C ALA A 375 12.62 -2.47 6.48
N LEU A 376 12.56 -3.46 5.60
CA LEU A 376 12.92 -3.34 4.18
C LEU A 376 11.94 -2.49 3.36
N LEU A 377 10.78 -2.12 3.93
CA LEU A 377 9.72 -1.42 3.21
C LEU A 377 10.16 -0.10 2.54
N PRO A 378 11.03 0.76 3.14
CA PRO A 378 11.53 1.94 2.43
C PRO A 378 12.31 1.59 1.16
N LEU A 379 13.17 0.58 1.19
CA LEU A 379 13.93 0.13 0.03
C LEU A 379 12.99 -0.40 -1.07
N VAL A 380 12.00 -1.22 -0.69
CA VAL A 380 10.99 -1.75 -1.62
C VAL A 380 10.18 -0.60 -2.25
N MET A 381 9.74 0.35 -1.44
CA MET A 381 8.99 1.52 -1.90
C MET A 381 9.77 2.35 -2.90
N THR A 382 11.03 2.67 -2.58
CA THR A 382 11.86 3.48 -3.47
C THR A 382 12.35 2.70 -4.69
N GLY A 383 12.49 1.37 -4.61
CA GLY A 383 12.71 0.50 -5.76
C GLY A 383 11.58 0.58 -6.77
N PHE A 384 10.32 0.44 -6.30
CA PHE A 384 9.14 0.66 -7.15
C PHE A 384 9.07 2.08 -7.70
N MET A 385 9.38 3.09 -6.89
CA MET A 385 9.43 4.48 -7.36
C MET A 385 10.50 4.68 -8.44
N ALA A 386 11.70 4.13 -8.26
CA ALA A 386 12.78 4.21 -9.23
C ALA A 386 12.41 3.53 -10.55
N TYR A 387 11.83 2.33 -10.49
CA TYR A 387 11.33 1.62 -11.66
C TYR A 387 10.27 2.42 -12.42
N HIS A 388 9.23 2.88 -11.75
CA HIS A 388 8.14 3.63 -12.37
C HIS A 388 8.52 5.05 -12.78
N LEU A 389 9.59 5.62 -12.22
CA LEU A 389 10.12 6.93 -12.62
C LEU A 389 10.55 6.94 -14.09
N TYR A 390 11.15 5.84 -14.56
CA TYR A 390 11.53 5.71 -15.97
C TYR A 390 10.30 5.82 -16.88
N TYR A 391 9.25 5.06 -16.59
CA TYR A 391 8.02 5.09 -17.38
C TYR A 391 7.36 6.46 -17.35
N LEU A 392 7.31 7.11 -16.19
CA LEU A 392 6.71 8.43 -16.05
C LEU A 392 7.46 9.50 -16.84
N ILE A 393 8.80 9.49 -16.79
CA ILE A 393 9.63 10.52 -17.43
C ILE A 393 9.83 10.22 -18.92
N ASN A 394 10.12 8.96 -19.30
CA ASN A 394 10.52 8.65 -20.67
C ASN A 394 9.37 8.22 -21.57
N MET A 395 8.28 7.67 -21.00
CA MET A 395 7.10 7.29 -21.76
C MET A 395 5.91 8.23 -21.52
N GLY A 396 5.74 8.71 -20.29
CA GLY A 396 4.64 9.64 -19.95
C GLY A 396 4.69 10.96 -20.74
N VAL A 397 5.89 11.40 -21.14
CA VAL A 397 6.06 12.61 -21.97
C VAL A 397 5.43 12.49 -23.35
N TYR A 398 5.23 11.28 -23.87
CA TYR A 398 4.55 11.05 -25.15
C TYR A 398 3.02 11.07 -25.04
N PHE A 399 2.48 11.04 -23.84
CA PHE A 399 1.02 11.02 -23.63
C PHE A 399 0.29 12.22 -24.29
N PRO A 400 0.77 13.48 -24.21
CA PRO A 400 0.13 14.58 -24.90
C PRO A 400 0.08 14.41 -26.41
N ILE A 401 1.15 13.85 -27.03
CA ILE A 401 1.19 13.61 -28.48
C ILE A 401 0.18 12.55 -28.89
N VAL A 402 0.15 11.42 -28.16
CA VAL A 402 -0.78 10.32 -28.47
C VAL A 402 -2.22 10.76 -28.24
N LEU A 403 -2.46 11.61 -27.25
CA LEU A 403 -3.76 12.22 -27.01
C LEU A 403 -4.17 13.13 -28.19
N TRP A 404 -3.24 13.96 -28.69
CA TRP A 404 -3.46 14.79 -29.87
C TRP A 404 -3.74 13.95 -31.13
N GLN A 405 -2.96 12.91 -31.39
CA GLN A 405 -3.17 12.00 -32.51
C GLN A 405 -4.54 11.31 -32.48
N THR A 406 -5.04 10.99 -31.30
CA THR A 406 -6.32 10.29 -31.12
C THR A 406 -7.52 11.24 -31.22
N PHE A 407 -7.42 12.46 -30.68
CA PHE A 407 -8.55 13.38 -30.52
C PHE A 407 -8.37 14.71 -31.28
N HIS A 408 -7.25 14.91 -32.00
CA HIS A 408 -6.92 16.11 -32.77
C HIS A 408 -6.88 17.43 -31.95
N PHE A 409 -6.49 17.34 -30.65
CA PHE A 409 -6.32 18.52 -29.80
C PHE A 409 -4.97 19.21 -30.06
N SER A 410 -4.95 20.27 -30.87
CA SER A 410 -3.74 20.97 -31.32
C SER A 410 -2.87 21.58 -30.22
N ILE A 411 -3.41 21.78 -29.02
CA ILE A 411 -2.68 22.35 -27.86
C ILE A 411 -1.48 21.47 -27.42
N PHE A 412 -1.54 20.17 -27.65
CA PHE A 412 -0.57 19.21 -27.14
C PHE A 412 0.57 18.86 -28.12
N GLU A 413 0.54 19.38 -29.35
CA GLU A 413 1.51 19.02 -30.41
C GLU A 413 2.97 19.39 -30.08
N ARG A 414 3.19 20.39 -29.22
CA ARG A 414 4.52 20.93 -28.89
C ARG A 414 5.01 20.63 -27.46
N LEU A 415 4.28 19.84 -26.70
CA LEU A 415 4.52 19.61 -25.28
C LEU A 415 5.37 18.34 -25.01
N VAL A 416 6.52 18.20 -25.68
CA VAL A 416 7.46 17.12 -25.40
C VAL A 416 8.70 17.65 -24.72
N ILE A 417 8.87 17.30 -23.47
CA ILE A 417 10.08 17.59 -22.70
C ILE A 417 10.87 16.28 -22.60
N THR A 418 11.96 16.17 -23.35
CA THR A 418 12.87 15.02 -23.21
C THR A 418 13.85 15.23 -22.09
N VAL A 419 13.98 14.25 -21.20
CA VAL A 419 14.96 14.25 -20.13
C VAL A 419 16.14 13.33 -20.53
N PRO A 420 17.40 13.77 -20.40
CA PRO A 420 18.54 12.92 -20.70
C PRO A 420 18.53 11.62 -19.87
N PRO A 421 18.82 10.45 -20.47
CA PRO A 421 18.82 9.16 -19.76
C PRO A 421 19.70 9.17 -18.50
N SER A 422 20.83 9.87 -18.52
CA SER A 422 21.74 10.00 -17.37
C SER A 422 21.09 10.68 -16.16
N TRP A 423 20.21 11.64 -16.37
CA TRP A 423 19.50 12.32 -15.30
C TRP A 423 18.42 11.41 -14.68
N THR A 424 17.73 10.63 -15.52
CA THR A 424 16.75 9.65 -15.06
C THR A 424 17.44 8.56 -14.24
N LEU A 425 18.57 8.01 -14.73
CA LEU A 425 19.37 7.02 -14.01
C LEU A 425 19.87 7.59 -12.66
N PHE A 426 20.41 8.80 -12.65
CA PHE A 426 20.85 9.45 -11.41
C PHE A 426 19.70 9.60 -10.38
N ALA A 427 18.52 10.01 -10.84
CA ALA A 427 17.35 10.12 -9.97
C ALA A 427 16.88 8.76 -9.43
N GLN A 428 16.88 7.72 -10.28
CA GLN A 428 16.53 6.35 -9.88
C GLN A 428 17.50 5.81 -8.82
N GLN A 429 18.80 5.97 -9.04
CA GLN A 429 19.84 5.55 -8.10
C GLN A 429 19.75 6.31 -6.78
N THR A 430 19.48 7.61 -6.83
CA THR A 430 19.28 8.45 -5.64
C THR A 430 18.07 7.97 -4.81
N LEU A 431 16.96 7.62 -5.45
CA LEU A 431 15.79 7.06 -4.78
C LEU A 431 16.13 5.75 -4.05
N VAL A 432 16.84 4.84 -4.70
CA VAL A 432 17.25 3.56 -4.11
C VAL A 432 18.17 3.77 -2.91
N LEU A 433 19.13 4.71 -3.00
CA LEU A 433 20.00 5.08 -1.86
C LEU A 433 19.19 5.63 -0.68
N ILE A 434 18.25 6.53 -0.93
CA ILE A 434 17.36 7.06 0.11
C ILE A 434 16.58 5.93 0.79
N GLY A 435 16.07 4.97 0.02
CA GLY A 435 15.36 3.80 0.55
C GLY A 435 16.25 2.88 1.37
N SER A 436 17.48 2.65 0.92
CA SER A 436 18.49 1.87 1.64
C SER A 436 18.81 2.52 3.00
N LEU A 437 19.11 3.81 3.00
CA LEU A 437 19.35 4.58 4.22
C LEU A 437 18.14 4.55 5.16
N GLY A 438 16.92 4.72 4.62
CA GLY A 438 15.68 4.60 5.37
C GLY A 438 15.52 3.24 6.04
N THR A 439 15.82 2.16 5.32
CA THR A 439 15.82 0.78 5.83
C THR A 439 16.83 0.60 6.97
N ILE A 440 18.05 1.09 6.83
CA ILE A 440 19.08 1.01 7.87
C ILE A 440 18.65 1.77 9.13
N VAL A 441 18.14 2.99 8.97
CA VAL A 441 17.65 3.82 10.09
C VAL A 441 16.48 3.15 10.81
N ILE A 442 15.52 2.60 10.07
CA ILE A 442 14.37 1.91 10.67
C ILE A 442 14.82 0.65 11.39
N SER A 443 15.68 -0.19 10.79
CA SER A 443 16.23 -1.39 11.41
C SER A 443 16.93 -1.05 12.74
N TYR A 444 17.76 -0.01 12.76
CA TYR A 444 18.43 0.45 13.99
C TYR A 444 17.44 0.98 15.04
N ARG A 445 16.38 1.70 14.62
CA ARG A 445 15.34 2.18 15.54
C ARG A 445 14.52 1.06 16.17
N LEU A 446 14.24 0.00 15.41
CA LEU A 446 13.52 -1.18 15.89
C LEU A 446 14.28 -1.94 16.96
N SER A 447 15.61 -1.95 16.92
CA SER A 447 16.45 -2.58 17.96
C SER A 447 16.44 -1.81 19.29
N LYS A 448 16.18 -0.49 19.26
CA LYS A 448 16.16 0.36 20.48
C LYS A 448 15.00 0.08 21.43
N GLY A 449 13.90 -0.48 20.95
CA GLY A 449 12.64 -0.58 21.70
C GLY A 449 12.61 -1.61 22.82
N LYS A 450 13.66 -2.44 23.01
CA LYS A 450 13.55 -3.65 23.81
C LYS A 450 14.24 -3.65 25.16
N HIS A 451 15.43 -3.12 25.27
CA HIS A 451 16.18 -3.10 26.55
C HIS A 451 17.20 -1.96 26.57
N PRO A 452 17.63 -1.48 27.75
CA PRO A 452 18.77 -0.57 27.91
C PRO A 452 20.10 -1.34 27.67
N VAL A 453 20.22 -1.97 26.50
CA VAL A 453 21.39 -2.76 26.10
C VAL A 453 22.45 -1.83 25.55
N ARG A 454 23.75 -2.18 25.78
CA ARG A 454 24.91 -1.47 25.23
C ARG A 454 24.77 -1.30 23.70
N ILE A 455 25.13 -0.13 23.19
CA ILE A 455 25.06 0.23 21.75
C ILE A 455 25.71 -0.83 20.87
N SER A 456 26.84 -1.42 21.31
CA SER A 456 27.54 -2.48 20.60
C SER A 456 26.69 -3.72 20.33
N ARG A 457 25.93 -4.19 21.30
CA ARG A 457 25.06 -5.37 21.15
C ARG A 457 23.91 -5.12 20.17
N ARG A 458 23.36 -3.90 20.17
CA ARG A 458 22.33 -3.50 19.20
C ARG A 458 22.84 -3.47 17.77
N LEU A 459 24.05 -2.96 17.56
CA LEU A 459 24.68 -2.95 16.25
C LEU A 459 24.92 -4.37 15.74
N ILE A 460 25.40 -5.27 16.62
CA ILE A 460 25.64 -6.68 16.24
C ILE A 460 24.30 -7.37 15.88
N GLU A 461 23.22 -7.11 16.62
CA GLU A 461 21.88 -7.65 16.32
C GLU A 461 21.37 -7.23 14.94
N VAL A 462 21.57 -5.96 14.58
CA VAL A 462 21.03 -5.38 13.33
C VAL A 462 21.92 -5.61 12.12
N MET A 463 23.22 -5.90 12.34
CA MET A 463 24.20 -6.03 11.26
C MET A 463 23.79 -7.01 10.15
N PRO A 464 23.28 -8.23 10.43
CA PRO A 464 22.83 -9.13 9.37
C PRO A 464 21.75 -8.52 8.47
N HIS A 465 20.82 -7.75 9.03
CA HIS A 465 19.75 -7.08 8.29
C HIS A 465 20.26 -5.87 7.48
N ILE A 466 21.27 -5.16 7.99
CA ILE A 466 21.95 -4.10 7.23
C ILE A 466 22.68 -4.71 6.02
N LEU A 467 23.38 -5.83 6.20
CA LEU A 467 24.04 -6.53 5.09
C LEU A 467 23.03 -6.98 4.03
N VAL A 468 21.91 -7.55 4.44
CA VAL A 468 20.81 -7.88 3.51
C VAL A 468 20.33 -6.63 2.75
N ALA A 469 20.07 -5.52 3.44
CA ALA A 469 19.64 -4.29 2.79
C ALA A 469 20.68 -3.79 1.75
N LEU A 470 21.97 -3.86 2.06
CA LEU A 470 23.05 -3.46 1.14
C LEU A 470 23.13 -4.39 -0.08
N VAL A 471 23.03 -5.71 0.13
CA VAL A 471 23.02 -6.70 -0.98
C VAL A 471 21.80 -6.45 -1.88
N LEU A 472 20.63 -6.29 -1.31
CA LEU A 472 19.41 -6.00 -2.06
C LEU A 472 19.50 -4.65 -2.80
N THR A 473 20.13 -3.64 -2.20
CA THR A 473 20.41 -2.35 -2.87
C THR A 473 21.31 -2.55 -4.09
N GLY A 474 22.36 -3.34 -3.97
CA GLY A 474 23.27 -3.67 -5.08
C GLY A 474 22.55 -4.33 -6.26
N PHE A 475 21.66 -5.29 -5.98
CA PHE A 475 20.85 -5.92 -7.02
C PHE A 475 19.86 -4.94 -7.69
N LEU A 476 19.28 -3.99 -6.96
CA LEU A 476 18.45 -2.95 -7.59
C LEU A 476 19.26 -2.02 -8.49
N PHE A 477 20.47 -1.62 -8.08
CA PHE A 477 21.35 -0.82 -8.94
C PHE A 477 21.69 -1.56 -10.23
N TYR A 478 22.12 -2.82 -10.10
CA TYR A 478 22.45 -3.64 -11.26
C TYR A 478 21.21 -3.83 -12.16
N GLY A 479 20.06 -4.19 -11.59
CA GLY A 479 18.85 -4.43 -12.36
C GLY A 479 18.33 -3.16 -13.08
N ILE A 480 18.34 -2.00 -12.43
CA ILE A 480 17.95 -0.73 -13.07
C ILE A 480 18.88 -0.41 -14.24
N GLN A 481 20.20 -0.59 -14.07
CA GLN A 481 21.15 -0.33 -15.12
C GLN A 481 21.01 -1.33 -16.28
N SER A 482 20.80 -2.62 -15.98
CA SER A 482 20.66 -3.67 -16.99
C SER A 482 19.34 -3.58 -17.76
N PHE A 483 18.25 -3.13 -17.13
CA PHE A 483 16.93 -3.09 -17.73
C PHE A 483 16.67 -1.85 -18.58
N PHE A 484 17.17 -0.68 -18.17
CA PHE A 484 16.84 0.59 -18.80
C PHE A 484 17.98 1.20 -19.63
N TYR A 485 19.24 0.75 -19.43
CA TYR A 485 20.45 1.37 -19.99
C TYR A 485 21.44 0.34 -20.52
#